data_a8953b32df6c08116687289902938e60
#
_entry.id   a8953b32df6c08116687289902938e60
#
_cell.length_a   1.000
_cell.length_b   1.000
_cell.length_c   1.000
_cell.angle_alpha   90.00
_cell.angle_beta   90.00
_cell.angle_gamma   90.00
#
_symmetry.space_group_name_H-M   'P 1'
#
loop_
_entity.id
_entity.type
_entity.pdbx_description
1 polymer ?
#
loop_
_entity_poly.entity_id
_entity_poly.type
_entity_poly.pdbx_seq_one_letter_code
_entity_poly.pdbx_strand_id
1 'polypeptide(L)'
;MLEDKAPQLTPISAYGEFGLIKHLTENFSFENESTEVSIGDDAAVINPGNQKVVVTTDVLAEGVHFNLGYVPLKHLGYKAVVVNLSDIAAMNAVPTQILVSLAISNRFPVEALEEIYAGIALACKRYKVDLVGGDTTSSTSGLVMSITAIGLENSENIVKRNGAKPNDLLVVTGDLGGAYLGLQILEREHAVFLANPNMQPEMEGYDYILEKQLKPEARTDVKKILDELGVKPTSMIDVSDGLSSEILHLSDQSKVGFRLYEEKIPLDSLTISTADELNLNPAMCAMNGGEDYELLFTIAPEDFEKIRNHPDFSIVGHAVEADQGNYLVARGSNELIALNAQGWDAFLKK
;
A
#
# COMPACT_ATOMS: atom_id res chain seq x y z
N MET A 1 -9.88 -35.46 -32.37
CA MET A 1 -10.30 -34.21 -31.73
C MET A 1 -10.17 -34.44 -30.23
N LEU A 2 -9.18 -33.84 -29.56
CA LEU A 2 -9.12 -33.81 -28.12
C LEU A 2 -10.17 -32.76 -27.68
N GLU A 3 -11.26 -33.19 -27.08
CA GLU A 3 -12.19 -32.28 -26.42
C GLU A 3 -11.42 -31.69 -25.21
N ASP A 4 -10.99 -30.46 -25.30
CA ASP A 4 -10.58 -29.66 -24.15
C ASP A 4 -11.83 -29.46 -23.29
N LYS A 5 -12.05 -30.33 -22.31
CA LYS A 5 -13.07 -30.12 -21.27
C LYS A 5 -12.59 -28.94 -20.45
N ALA A 6 -13.33 -27.82 -20.48
CA ALA A 6 -13.11 -26.73 -19.55
C ALA A 6 -13.01 -27.30 -18.12
N PRO A 7 -12.05 -26.81 -17.30
CA PRO A 7 -11.91 -27.27 -15.92
C PRO A 7 -13.26 -27.11 -15.20
N GLN A 8 -13.69 -28.14 -14.51
CA GLN A 8 -14.93 -28.11 -13.74
C GLN A 8 -14.67 -27.30 -12.47
N LEU A 9 -15.20 -26.07 -12.42
CA LEU A 9 -15.06 -25.18 -11.27
C LEU A 9 -15.93 -25.67 -10.10
N THR A 10 -15.43 -25.54 -8.88
CA THR A 10 -16.08 -25.99 -7.65
C THR A 10 -16.92 -24.84 -7.05
N PRO A 11 -18.26 -25.01 -6.93
CA PRO A 11 -19.08 -23.98 -6.29
C PRO A 11 -18.77 -23.92 -4.77
N ILE A 12 -18.79 -22.72 -4.20
CA ILE A 12 -18.57 -22.49 -2.75
C ILE A 12 -19.50 -23.37 -1.90
N SER A 13 -20.74 -23.56 -2.35
CA SER A 13 -21.72 -24.39 -1.66
C SER A 13 -21.29 -25.85 -1.46
N ALA A 14 -20.30 -26.35 -2.20
CA ALA A 14 -19.77 -27.70 -2.02
C ALA A 14 -19.02 -27.89 -0.69
N TYR A 15 -18.44 -26.80 -0.16
CA TYR A 15 -17.70 -26.81 1.12
C TYR A 15 -18.56 -26.37 2.30
N GLY A 16 -19.54 -25.50 2.08
CA GLY A 16 -20.18 -24.74 3.15
C GLY A 16 -19.19 -23.73 3.77
N GLU A 17 -19.64 -22.94 4.76
CA GLU A 17 -18.83 -21.88 5.36
C GLU A 17 -17.56 -22.42 6.06
N PHE A 18 -17.73 -23.25 7.09
CA PHE A 18 -16.60 -23.76 7.87
C PHE A 18 -15.67 -24.69 7.07
N GLY A 19 -16.22 -25.46 6.14
CA GLY A 19 -15.42 -26.30 5.25
C GLY A 19 -14.55 -25.46 4.31
N LEU A 20 -15.08 -24.37 3.79
CA LEU A 20 -14.35 -23.42 2.94
C LEU A 20 -13.22 -22.72 3.72
N ILE A 21 -13.52 -22.20 4.91
CA ILE A 21 -12.52 -21.58 5.78
C ILE A 21 -11.38 -22.56 6.05
N LYS A 22 -11.70 -23.78 6.48
CA LYS A 22 -10.70 -24.82 6.74
C LYS A 22 -9.84 -25.11 5.50
N HIS A 23 -10.46 -25.28 4.34
CA HIS A 23 -9.75 -25.53 3.08
C HIS A 23 -8.80 -24.42 2.70
N LEU A 24 -9.24 -23.16 2.77
CA LEU A 24 -8.44 -21.99 2.39
C LEU A 24 -7.28 -21.70 3.36
N THR A 25 -7.41 -22.12 4.62
CA THR A 25 -6.43 -21.81 5.67
C THR A 25 -5.55 -22.98 6.10
N GLU A 26 -5.76 -24.20 5.55
CA GLU A 26 -5.04 -25.42 5.96
C GLU A 26 -3.52 -25.37 5.80
N ASN A 27 -3.02 -24.53 4.89
CA ASN A 27 -1.60 -24.38 4.60
C ASN A 27 -0.94 -23.18 5.32
N PHE A 28 -1.67 -22.48 6.19
CA PHE A 28 -1.12 -21.41 6.99
C PHE A 28 -0.54 -21.96 8.30
N SER A 29 0.68 -21.56 8.59
CA SER A 29 1.35 -21.76 9.86
C SER A 29 1.63 -20.40 10.50
N PHE A 30 1.72 -20.35 11.80
CA PHE A 30 2.13 -19.14 12.53
C PHE A 30 3.57 -19.32 13.04
N GLU A 31 4.35 -18.24 12.90
CA GLU A 31 5.78 -18.23 13.25
C GLU A 31 6.12 -17.18 14.31
N ASN A 32 5.17 -16.25 14.59
CA ASN A 32 5.39 -15.19 15.58
C ASN A 32 5.21 -15.72 17.00
N GLU A 33 6.20 -15.49 17.85
CA GLU A 33 6.14 -15.89 19.27
C GLU A 33 4.99 -15.22 20.04
N SER A 34 4.51 -14.08 19.56
CA SER A 34 3.34 -13.39 20.13
C SER A 34 2.01 -14.07 19.81
N THR A 35 1.94 -14.99 18.86
CA THR A 35 0.72 -15.73 18.51
C THR A 35 0.60 -16.96 19.41
N GLU A 36 -0.25 -16.91 20.44
CA GLU A 36 -0.51 -18.04 21.35
C GLU A 36 -1.64 -18.93 20.83
N VAL A 37 -2.71 -18.35 20.26
CA VAL A 37 -3.82 -19.08 19.63
C VAL A 37 -4.10 -18.43 18.28
N SER A 38 -4.22 -19.26 17.25
CA SER A 38 -4.49 -18.85 15.86
C SER A 38 -5.87 -19.36 15.41
N ILE A 39 -6.06 -19.53 14.09
CA ILE A 39 -7.31 -20.01 13.48
C ILE A 39 -7.76 -21.33 14.08
N GLY A 40 -9.05 -21.44 14.39
CA GLY A 40 -9.69 -22.67 14.86
C GLY A 40 -10.39 -22.56 16.23
N ASP A 41 -10.26 -21.42 16.90
CA ASP A 41 -11.02 -21.07 18.10
C ASP A 41 -11.88 -19.82 17.82
N ASP A 42 -12.72 -19.40 18.76
CA ASP A 42 -13.61 -18.22 18.63
C ASP A 42 -12.82 -16.92 18.43
N ALA A 43 -11.59 -16.84 18.93
CA ALA A 43 -10.70 -15.69 18.74
C ALA A 43 -9.22 -16.11 18.80
N ALA A 44 -8.37 -15.33 18.12
CA ALA A 44 -6.92 -15.43 18.27
C ALA A 44 -6.47 -14.86 19.63
N VAL A 45 -5.39 -15.45 20.21
CA VAL A 45 -4.76 -14.92 21.41
C VAL A 45 -3.36 -14.42 21.06
N ILE A 46 -3.12 -13.14 21.29
CA ILE A 46 -1.86 -12.45 20.99
C ILE A 46 -1.29 -11.90 22.29
N ASN A 47 -0.06 -12.28 22.58
CA ASN A 47 0.68 -11.80 23.75
C ASN A 47 1.73 -10.77 23.33
N PRO A 48 1.49 -9.46 23.54
CA PRO A 48 2.44 -8.42 23.15
C PRO A 48 3.65 -8.28 24.09
N GLY A 49 3.69 -9.03 25.18
CA GLY A 49 4.69 -8.85 26.21
C GLY A 49 4.67 -7.42 26.79
N ASN A 50 5.80 -6.74 26.74
CA ASN A 50 5.94 -5.34 27.21
C ASN A 50 5.74 -4.30 26.09
N GLN A 51 5.49 -4.74 24.86
CA GLN A 51 5.35 -3.85 23.71
C GLN A 51 3.94 -3.23 23.61
N LYS A 52 3.79 -2.20 22.80
CA LYS A 52 2.50 -1.64 22.40
C LYS A 52 1.99 -2.38 21.18
N VAL A 53 0.68 -2.53 21.11
CA VAL A 53 -0.02 -3.05 19.94
C VAL A 53 -0.40 -1.88 19.05
N VAL A 54 0.00 -1.96 17.78
CA VAL A 54 -0.41 -1.05 16.70
C VAL A 54 -1.40 -1.81 15.83
N VAL A 55 -2.55 -1.22 15.52
CA VAL A 55 -3.63 -1.89 14.77
C VAL A 55 -4.13 -0.96 13.68
N THR A 56 -4.30 -1.49 12.48
CA THR A 56 -4.96 -0.82 11.36
C THR A 56 -5.91 -1.74 10.62
N THR A 57 -6.78 -1.20 9.80
CA THR A 57 -7.66 -1.98 8.92
C THR A 57 -8.05 -1.19 7.68
N ASP A 58 -7.93 -1.83 6.51
CA ASP A 58 -8.41 -1.31 5.24
C ASP A 58 -9.46 -2.22 4.62
N VAL A 59 -10.28 -1.61 3.75
CA VAL A 59 -11.31 -2.29 2.98
C VAL A 59 -11.06 -2.08 1.49
N LEU A 60 -10.96 -3.17 0.74
CA LEU A 60 -10.92 -3.18 -0.71
C LEU A 60 -12.26 -3.66 -1.27
N ALA A 61 -12.92 -2.83 -2.07
CA ALA A 61 -14.22 -3.13 -2.68
C ALA A 61 -14.09 -3.17 -4.21
N GLU A 62 -14.67 -4.22 -4.81
CA GLU A 62 -14.75 -4.37 -6.28
C GLU A 62 -15.46 -3.17 -6.91
N GLY A 63 -14.90 -2.66 -8.00
CA GLY A 63 -15.41 -1.48 -8.71
C GLY A 63 -15.06 -0.13 -8.07
N VAL A 64 -14.40 -0.15 -6.90
CA VAL A 64 -13.90 1.05 -6.19
C VAL A 64 -12.38 1.03 -6.13
N HIS A 65 -11.79 0.01 -5.51
CA HIS A 65 -10.36 -0.12 -5.29
C HIS A 65 -9.67 -1.07 -6.28
N PHE A 66 -10.43 -1.93 -6.94
CA PHE A 66 -9.94 -2.86 -7.94
C PHE A 66 -11.02 -3.24 -8.95
N ASN A 67 -10.58 -3.65 -10.14
CA ASN A 67 -11.45 -4.16 -11.18
C ASN A 67 -10.98 -5.57 -11.60
N LEU A 68 -11.84 -6.57 -11.42
CA LEU A 68 -11.56 -7.97 -11.76
C LEU A 68 -11.36 -8.20 -13.27
N GLY A 69 -11.67 -7.21 -14.11
CA GLY A 69 -11.41 -7.26 -15.55
C GLY A 69 -9.93 -7.24 -15.90
N TYR A 70 -9.06 -6.72 -15.00
CA TYR A 70 -7.63 -6.62 -15.23
C TYR A 70 -6.73 -6.90 -14.01
N VAL A 71 -7.30 -7.02 -12.81
CA VAL A 71 -6.52 -7.34 -11.61
C VAL A 71 -6.48 -8.84 -11.36
N PRO A 72 -5.33 -9.54 -11.44
CA PRO A 72 -5.22 -10.94 -11.12
C PRO A 72 -5.53 -11.22 -9.64
N LEU A 73 -6.32 -12.24 -9.35
CA LEU A 73 -6.79 -12.54 -7.99
C LEU A 73 -5.66 -12.76 -6.99
N LYS A 74 -4.57 -13.39 -7.42
CA LYS A 74 -3.38 -13.58 -6.59
C LYS A 74 -2.70 -12.27 -6.22
N HIS A 75 -2.59 -11.33 -7.15
CA HIS A 75 -2.07 -9.99 -6.88
C HIS A 75 -3.01 -9.20 -5.96
N LEU A 76 -4.32 -9.33 -6.15
CA LEU A 76 -5.32 -8.71 -5.27
C LEU A 76 -5.15 -9.18 -3.82
N GLY A 77 -5.03 -10.50 -3.59
CA GLY A 77 -4.80 -11.05 -2.25
C GLY A 77 -3.49 -10.58 -1.63
N TYR A 78 -2.41 -10.48 -2.41
CA TYR A 78 -1.13 -9.94 -1.96
C TYR A 78 -1.23 -8.46 -1.58
N LYS A 79 -1.76 -7.63 -2.48
CA LYS A 79 -1.94 -6.19 -2.28
C LYS A 79 -2.80 -5.89 -1.06
N ALA A 80 -3.91 -6.64 -0.86
CA ALA A 80 -4.80 -6.45 0.28
C ALA A 80 -4.08 -6.59 1.64
N VAL A 81 -3.08 -7.46 1.74
CA VAL A 81 -2.23 -7.56 2.93
C VAL A 81 -1.26 -6.40 2.99
N VAL A 82 -0.55 -6.13 1.90
CA VAL A 82 0.55 -5.16 1.85
C VAL A 82 0.12 -3.74 2.21
N VAL A 83 -1.05 -3.28 1.77
CA VAL A 83 -1.55 -1.93 2.08
C VAL A 83 -1.67 -1.71 3.60
N ASN A 84 -2.16 -2.72 4.33
CA ASN A 84 -2.25 -2.68 5.80
C ASN A 84 -0.87 -2.78 6.48
N LEU A 85 0.07 -3.55 5.91
CA LEU A 85 1.43 -3.62 6.45
C LEU A 85 2.18 -2.29 6.26
N SER A 86 1.81 -1.52 5.23
CA SER A 86 2.32 -0.17 4.99
C SER A 86 1.98 0.77 6.16
N ASP A 87 0.74 0.77 6.63
CA ASP A 87 0.31 1.53 7.81
C ASP A 87 1.12 1.17 9.06
N ILE A 88 1.34 -0.14 9.29
CA ILE A 88 2.15 -0.60 10.43
C ILE A 88 3.60 -0.09 10.30
N ALA A 89 4.17 -0.14 9.08
CA ALA A 89 5.51 0.39 8.82
C ALA A 89 5.57 1.91 9.03
N ALA A 90 4.53 2.65 8.62
CA ALA A 90 4.39 4.09 8.82
C ALA A 90 4.33 4.50 10.30
N MET A 91 3.99 3.57 11.20
CA MET A 91 4.08 3.76 12.64
C MET A 91 5.43 3.32 13.24
N ASN A 92 6.40 2.97 12.39
CA ASN A 92 7.71 2.40 12.77
C ASN A 92 7.58 1.12 13.61
N ALA A 93 6.51 0.35 13.40
CA ALA A 93 6.23 -0.89 14.10
C ALA A 93 6.53 -2.12 13.23
N VAL A 94 6.71 -3.28 13.87
CA VAL A 94 6.92 -4.54 13.17
C VAL A 94 5.57 -5.25 13.03
N PRO A 95 5.08 -5.49 11.80
CA PRO A 95 3.85 -6.26 11.60
C PRO A 95 4.04 -7.70 12.05
N THR A 96 3.04 -8.28 12.69
CA THR A 96 3.11 -9.62 13.28
C THR A 96 1.92 -10.51 12.93
N GLN A 97 0.71 -10.00 12.95
CA GLN A 97 -0.50 -10.78 12.64
C GLN A 97 -1.41 -10.01 11.69
N ILE A 98 -2.24 -10.78 10.97
CA ILE A 98 -3.37 -10.27 10.18
C ILE A 98 -4.64 -11.07 10.42
N LEU A 99 -5.80 -10.42 10.23
CA LEU A 99 -7.10 -11.05 10.10
C LEU A 99 -7.66 -10.71 8.72
N VAL A 100 -8.37 -11.67 8.11
CA VAL A 100 -8.94 -11.52 6.76
C VAL A 100 -10.45 -11.69 6.82
N SER A 101 -11.20 -10.64 6.49
CA SER A 101 -12.65 -10.70 6.36
C SER A 101 -13.06 -10.56 4.90
N LEU A 102 -13.89 -11.49 4.41
CA LEU A 102 -14.36 -11.55 3.03
C LEU A 102 -15.88 -11.52 2.96
N ALA A 103 -16.42 -10.64 2.12
CA ALA A 103 -17.81 -10.72 1.68
C ALA A 103 -17.83 -11.10 0.19
N ILE A 104 -18.36 -12.29 -0.14
CA ILE A 104 -18.17 -12.97 -1.43
C ILE A 104 -19.51 -13.23 -2.09
N SER A 105 -19.63 -12.86 -3.37
CA SER A 105 -20.77 -13.30 -4.18
C SER A 105 -20.67 -14.80 -4.48
N ASN A 106 -21.80 -15.51 -4.44
CA ASN A 106 -21.89 -16.92 -4.79
C ASN A 106 -21.55 -17.25 -6.26
N ARG A 107 -21.21 -16.25 -7.07
CA ARG A 107 -20.69 -16.43 -8.43
C ARG A 107 -19.21 -16.80 -8.46
N PHE A 108 -18.49 -16.57 -7.36
CA PHE A 108 -17.09 -16.98 -7.27
C PHE A 108 -16.98 -18.47 -7.05
N PRO A 109 -16.19 -19.19 -7.84
CA PRO A 109 -15.84 -20.58 -7.55
C PRO A 109 -14.75 -20.64 -6.46
N VAL A 110 -14.56 -21.81 -5.87
CA VAL A 110 -13.56 -22.03 -4.83
C VAL A 110 -12.15 -21.72 -5.34
N GLU A 111 -11.84 -22.06 -6.57
CA GLU A 111 -10.53 -21.84 -7.22
C GLU A 111 -10.17 -20.36 -7.30
N ALA A 112 -11.17 -19.47 -7.43
CA ALA A 112 -10.92 -18.03 -7.38
C ALA A 112 -10.49 -17.56 -5.99
N LEU A 113 -11.05 -18.16 -4.94
CA LEU A 113 -10.68 -17.87 -3.55
C LEU A 113 -9.30 -18.46 -3.20
N GLU A 114 -8.99 -19.64 -3.73
CA GLU A 114 -7.67 -20.27 -3.61
C GLU A 114 -6.58 -19.35 -4.18
N GLU A 115 -6.82 -18.69 -5.33
CA GLU A 115 -5.87 -17.70 -5.90
C GLU A 115 -5.72 -16.47 -5.01
N ILE A 116 -6.80 -15.93 -4.45
CA ILE A 116 -6.73 -14.81 -3.49
C ILE A 116 -5.90 -15.22 -2.27
N TYR A 117 -6.21 -16.37 -1.67
CA TYR A 117 -5.48 -16.86 -0.49
C TYR A 117 -4.03 -17.26 -0.80
N ALA A 118 -3.72 -17.68 -2.02
CA ALA A 118 -2.34 -17.88 -2.46
C ALA A 118 -1.54 -16.55 -2.47
N GLY A 119 -2.19 -15.44 -2.83
CA GLY A 119 -1.61 -14.10 -2.73
C GLY A 119 -1.40 -13.67 -1.27
N ILE A 120 -2.40 -13.86 -0.42
CA ILE A 120 -2.32 -13.60 1.02
C ILE A 120 -1.18 -14.41 1.66
N ALA A 121 -1.09 -15.71 1.37
CA ALA A 121 -0.05 -16.59 1.89
C ALA A 121 1.36 -16.15 1.44
N LEU A 122 1.48 -15.67 0.18
CA LEU A 122 2.75 -15.13 -0.32
C LEU A 122 3.19 -13.90 0.46
N ALA A 123 2.27 -12.96 0.73
CA ALA A 123 2.54 -11.77 1.54
C ALA A 123 2.88 -12.16 2.99
N CYS A 124 2.10 -13.04 3.62
CA CYS A 124 2.37 -13.54 4.97
C CYS A 124 3.78 -14.13 5.09
N LYS A 125 4.18 -14.96 4.14
CA LYS A 125 5.51 -15.57 4.10
C LYS A 125 6.62 -14.53 3.91
N ARG A 126 6.42 -13.57 3.00
CA ARG A 126 7.42 -12.53 2.69
C ARG A 126 7.68 -11.63 3.89
N TYR A 127 6.61 -11.18 4.53
CA TYR A 127 6.68 -10.23 5.65
C TYR A 127 6.72 -10.89 7.03
N LYS A 128 6.66 -12.25 7.08
CA LYS A 128 6.66 -13.03 8.33
C LYS A 128 5.52 -12.62 9.26
N VAL A 129 4.32 -12.47 8.70
CA VAL A 129 3.09 -12.19 9.45
C VAL A 129 2.21 -13.42 9.49
N ASP A 130 1.53 -13.64 10.61
CA ASP A 130 0.63 -14.78 10.80
C ASP A 130 -0.80 -14.40 10.42
N LEU A 131 -1.47 -15.24 9.62
CA LEU A 131 -2.93 -15.19 9.48
C LEU A 131 -3.54 -15.86 10.72
N VAL A 132 -4.18 -15.08 11.59
CA VAL A 132 -4.66 -15.59 12.89
C VAL A 132 -6.18 -15.67 13.00
N GLY A 133 -6.94 -15.17 12.03
CA GLY A 133 -8.39 -15.21 12.05
C GLY A 133 -9.00 -14.40 10.91
N GLY A 134 -10.31 -14.20 11.02
CA GLY A 134 -11.08 -13.42 10.04
C GLY A 134 -12.54 -13.80 10.05
N ASP A 135 -13.25 -13.44 8.99
CA ASP A 135 -14.66 -13.75 8.80
C ASP A 135 -14.96 -14.00 7.32
N THR A 136 -15.95 -14.81 7.02
CA THR A 136 -16.38 -15.06 5.65
C THR A 136 -17.91 -15.05 5.56
N THR A 137 -18.43 -14.10 4.77
CA THR A 137 -19.87 -13.95 4.59
C THR A 137 -20.26 -13.82 3.12
N SER A 138 -21.54 -13.87 2.82
CA SER A 138 -22.03 -13.67 1.46
C SER A 138 -22.21 -12.19 1.11
N SER A 139 -21.95 -11.85 -0.17
CA SER A 139 -22.26 -10.54 -0.75
C SER A 139 -23.30 -10.67 -1.85
N THR A 140 -24.20 -9.72 -1.96
CA THR A 140 -25.14 -9.61 -3.08
C THR A 140 -24.55 -8.91 -4.30
N SER A 141 -23.42 -8.22 -4.13
CA SER A 141 -22.79 -7.39 -5.16
C SER A 141 -21.26 -7.44 -5.05
N GLY A 142 -20.62 -8.30 -5.85
CA GLY A 142 -19.15 -8.29 -5.97
C GLY A 142 -18.41 -8.86 -4.77
N LEU A 143 -17.11 -8.58 -4.74
CA LEU A 143 -16.14 -8.98 -3.73
C LEU A 143 -15.76 -7.77 -2.86
N VAL A 144 -15.79 -7.96 -1.54
CA VAL A 144 -15.25 -7.01 -0.57
C VAL A 144 -14.27 -7.77 0.32
N MET A 145 -13.08 -7.20 0.50
CA MET A 145 -12.04 -7.72 1.37
C MET A 145 -11.70 -6.68 2.43
N SER A 146 -11.65 -7.07 3.69
CA SER A 146 -11.11 -6.24 4.77
C SER A 146 -9.98 -7.01 5.45
N ILE A 147 -8.81 -6.38 5.52
CA ILE A 147 -7.66 -6.91 6.23
C ILE A 147 -7.43 -6.04 7.46
N THR A 148 -7.27 -6.67 8.61
CA THR A 148 -6.80 -6.00 9.81
C THR A 148 -5.38 -6.45 10.07
N ALA A 149 -4.44 -5.52 10.19
CA ALA A 149 -3.06 -5.82 10.54
C ALA A 149 -2.75 -5.38 11.97
N ILE A 150 -1.93 -6.19 12.62
CA ILE A 150 -1.44 -5.97 13.98
C ILE A 150 0.08 -5.93 13.94
N GLY A 151 0.66 -4.90 14.55
CA GLY A 151 2.10 -4.75 14.73
C GLY A 151 2.45 -4.54 16.20
N LEU A 152 3.71 -4.82 16.52
CA LEU A 152 4.25 -4.64 17.87
C LEU A 152 5.46 -3.72 17.82
N GLU A 153 5.55 -2.82 18.82
CA GLU A 153 6.73 -1.98 19.01
C GLU A 153 6.82 -1.43 20.43
N ASN A 154 8.03 -1.12 20.87
CA ASN A 154 8.24 -0.40 22.11
C ASN A 154 7.70 1.03 22.04
N SER A 155 7.11 1.50 23.12
CA SER A 155 6.41 2.80 23.14
C SER A 155 7.28 3.98 22.68
N GLU A 156 8.56 3.94 23.00
CA GLU A 156 9.53 4.98 22.65
C GLU A 156 9.92 5.01 21.18
N ASN A 157 9.73 3.91 20.44
CA ASN A 157 10.10 3.80 19.03
C ASN A 157 8.93 4.09 18.09
N ILE A 158 7.70 4.08 18.59
CA ILE A 158 6.52 4.40 17.76
C ILE A 158 6.65 5.83 17.25
N VAL A 159 6.52 5.96 15.92
CA VAL A 159 6.47 7.24 15.21
C VAL A 159 5.02 7.52 14.80
N LYS A 160 4.64 8.78 14.82
CA LYS A 160 3.29 9.25 14.49
C LYS A 160 3.35 10.28 13.37
N ARG A 161 2.21 10.65 12.83
CA ARG A 161 2.09 11.77 11.88
C ARG A 161 2.43 13.12 12.52
N ASN A 162 2.29 13.27 13.82
CA ASN A 162 2.66 14.48 14.57
C ASN A 162 4.08 14.39 15.13
N GLY A 163 4.81 15.49 15.13
CA GLY A 163 6.14 15.56 15.75
C GLY A 163 7.18 16.25 14.88
N ALA A 164 6.88 16.55 13.61
CA ALA A 164 7.71 17.38 12.77
C ALA A 164 7.88 18.79 13.37
N LYS A 165 9.06 19.35 13.23
CA LYS A 165 9.42 20.71 13.70
C LYS A 165 9.93 21.54 12.55
N PRO A 166 9.83 22.88 12.62
CA PRO A 166 10.47 23.74 11.65
C PRO A 166 11.96 23.40 11.50
N ASN A 167 12.43 23.36 10.24
CA ASN A 167 13.73 22.93 9.76
C ASN A 167 13.96 21.40 9.69
N ASP A 168 13.06 20.56 10.17
CA ASP A 168 13.16 19.11 9.92
C ASP A 168 13.18 18.84 8.42
N LEU A 169 14.01 17.90 7.99
CA LEU A 169 14.12 17.51 6.60
C LEU A 169 12.98 16.54 6.25
N LEU A 170 12.34 16.75 5.11
CA LEU A 170 11.30 15.88 4.58
C LEU A 170 11.94 14.85 3.65
N VAL A 171 11.74 13.57 3.94
CA VAL A 171 12.38 12.44 3.27
C VAL A 171 11.32 11.49 2.78
N VAL A 172 11.51 10.94 1.58
CA VAL A 172 10.68 9.86 1.03
C VAL A 172 11.56 8.67 0.64
N THR A 173 11.02 7.47 0.79
CA THR A 173 11.65 6.23 0.33
C THR A 173 11.34 5.96 -1.15
N GLY A 174 12.18 5.16 -1.80
CA GLY A 174 11.93 4.66 -3.16
C GLY A 174 11.66 5.74 -4.19
N ASP A 175 10.70 5.49 -5.07
CA ASP A 175 10.21 6.37 -6.13
C ASP A 175 8.68 6.37 -6.19
N LEU A 176 8.09 7.41 -6.76
CA LEU A 176 6.67 7.71 -6.71
C LEU A 176 6.03 7.83 -8.09
N GLY A 177 4.71 7.67 -8.13
CA GLY A 177 3.87 7.87 -9.32
C GLY A 177 3.79 6.68 -10.26
N GLY A 178 4.60 5.63 -10.03
CA GLY A 178 4.59 4.42 -10.85
C GLY A 178 3.28 3.65 -10.74
N ALA A 179 2.71 3.54 -9.55
CA ALA A 179 1.45 2.84 -9.32
C ALA A 179 0.29 3.49 -10.09
N TYR A 180 0.16 4.80 -10.03
CA TYR A 180 -0.87 5.53 -10.79
C TYR A 180 -0.75 5.31 -12.31
N LEU A 181 0.46 5.36 -12.85
CA LEU A 181 0.66 5.13 -14.28
C LEU A 181 0.37 3.67 -14.66
N GLY A 182 0.69 2.71 -13.79
CA GLY A 182 0.29 1.32 -13.94
C GLY A 182 -1.23 1.17 -14.05
N LEU A 183 -1.99 1.87 -13.20
CA LEU A 183 -3.45 1.92 -13.27
C LEU A 183 -3.93 2.50 -14.62
N GLN A 184 -3.33 3.62 -15.09
CA GLN A 184 -3.70 4.24 -16.37
C GLN A 184 -3.49 3.29 -17.57
N ILE A 185 -2.39 2.52 -17.57
CA ILE A 185 -2.14 1.50 -18.59
C ILE A 185 -3.18 0.38 -18.51
N LEU A 186 -3.46 -0.16 -17.31
CA LEU A 186 -4.46 -1.22 -17.13
C LEU A 186 -5.85 -0.78 -17.58
N GLU A 187 -6.27 0.43 -17.23
CA GLU A 187 -7.57 0.99 -17.64
C GLU A 187 -7.64 1.22 -19.16
N ARG A 188 -6.58 1.76 -19.77
CA ARG A 188 -6.46 1.93 -21.23
C ARG A 188 -6.63 0.60 -21.95
N GLU A 189 -5.85 -0.39 -21.59
CA GLU A 189 -5.85 -1.68 -22.26
C GLU A 189 -7.17 -2.44 -22.04
N HIS A 190 -7.76 -2.32 -20.86
CA HIS A 190 -9.10 -2.87 -20.59
C HIS A 190 -10.18 -2.22 -21.46
N ALA A 191 -10.14 -0.90 -21.62
CA ALA A 191 -11.08 -0.19 -22.49
C ALA A 191 -10.92 -0.61 -23.97
N VAL A 192 -9.68 -0.80 -24.45
CA VAL A 192 -9.40 -1.31 -25.80
C VAL A 192 -9.93 -2.72 -25.98
N PHE A 193 -9.69 -3.61 -25.01
CA PHE A 193 -10.20 -4.99 -25.03
C PHE A 193 -11.74 -5.03 -25.06
N LEU A 194 -12.41 -4.21 -24.26
CA LEU A 194 -13.89 -4.14 -24.27
C LEU A 194 -14.43 -3.65 -25.61
N ALA A 195 -13.75 -2.72 -26.26
CA ALA A 195 -14.14 -2.21 -27.58
C ALA A 195 -13.88 -3.22 -28.71
N ASN A 196 -12.82 -4.04 -28.60
CA ASN A 196 -12.46 -5.06 -29.57
C ASN A 196 -11.80 -6.27 -28.91
N PRO A 197 -12.57 -7.28 -28.45
CA PRO A 197 -12.04 -8.46 -27.75
C PRO A 197 -11.05 -9.33 -28.54
N ASN A 198 -10.88 -9.08 -29.84
CA ASN A 198 -9.88 -9.77 -30.66
C ASN A 198 -8.49 -9.13 -30.62
N MET A 199 -8.37 -7.93 -30.06
CA MET A 199 -7.08 -7.30 -29.81
C MET A 199 -6.49 -7.82 -28.51
N GLN A 200 -5.20 -8.17 -28.56
CA GLN A 200 -4.45 -8.50 -27.32
C GLN A 200 -4.04 -7.20 -26.64
N PRO A 201 -4.14 -7.12 -25.30
CA PRO A 201 -3.61 -5.98 -24.53
C PRO A 201 -2.12 -5.78 -24.78
N GLU A 202 -1.67 -4.55 -24.92
CA GLU A 202 -0.27 -4.18 -25.11
C GLU A 202 0.37 -3.84 -23.75
N MET A 203 1.00 -4.84 -23.12
CA MET A 203 1.58 -4.74 -21.78
C MET A 203 3.11 -4.76 -21.80
N GLU A 204 3.74 -5.05 -22.94
CA GLU A 204 5.20 -5.16 -23.07
C GLU A 204 5.87 -3.80 -22.80
N GLY A 205 6.90 -3.82 -21.94
CA GLY A 205 7.64 -2.62 -21.56
C GLY A 205 7.08 -1.85 -20.36
N TYR A 206 5.90 -2.24 -19.83
CA TYR A 206 5.30 -1.60 -18.66
C TYR A 206 5.46 -2.42 -17.36
N ASP A 207 6.24 -3.50 -17.37
CA ASP A 207 6.35 -4.44 -16.23
C ASP A 207 6.56 -3.73 -14.89
N TYR A 208 7.46 -2.74 -14.85
CA TYR A 208 7.78 -2.01 -13.63
C TYR A 208 6.56 -1.26 -13.02
N ILE A 209 5.88 -0.45 -13.83
CA ILE A 209 4.73 0.33 -13.35
C ILE A 209 3.52 -0.55 -13.08
N LEU A 210 3.35 -1.65 -13.85
CA LEU A 210 2.32 -2.65 -13.60
C LEU A 210 2.58 -3.38 -12.28
N GLU A 211 3.83 -3.72 -11.98
CA GLU A 211 4.20 -4.34 -10.69
C GLU A 211 3.92 -3.37 -9.54
N LYS A 212 4.27 -2.08 -9.65
CA LYS A 212 3.97 -1.05 -8.65
C LYS A 212 2.47 -1.00 -8.33
N GLN A 213 1.59 -1.07 -9.34
CA GLN A 213 0.14 -1.03 -9.15
C GLN A 213 -0.45 -2.34 -8.64
N LEU A 214 -0.05 -3.47 -9.24
CA LEU A 214 -0.69 -4.77 -8.98
C LEU A 214 -0.10 -5.49 -7.76
N LYS A 215 1.16 -5.23 -7.45
CA LYS A 215 1.92 -5.91 -6.39
C LYS A 215 2.85 -4.93 -5.67
N PRO A 216 2.32 -3.90 -5.02
CA PRO A 216 3.14 -2.98 -4.24
C PRO A 216 3.87 -3.71 -3.12
N GLU A 217 4.89 -3.05 -2.54
CA GLU A 217 5.65 -3.59 -1.42
C GLU A 217 5.55 -2.65 -0.22
N ALA A 218 5.23 -3.19 0.96
CA ALA A 218 5.28 -2.42 2.20
C ALA A 218 6.74 -2.23 2.65
N ARG A 219 7.10 -1.00 3.01
CA ARG A 219 8.47 -0.64 3.39
C ARG A 219 8.80 -0.99 4.86
N THR A 220 8.51 -2.22 5.25
CA THR A 220 8.83 -2.74 6.59
C THR A 220 10.33 -2.88 6.84
N ASP A 221 11.15 -2.84 5.80
CA ASP A 221 12.62 -2.82 5.82
C ASP A 221 13.18 -1.51 6.39
N VAL A 222 12.47 -0.40 6.18
CA VAL A 222 12.94 0.96 6.52
C VAL A 222 13.21 1.12 8.01
N LYS A 223 12.37 0.52 8.87
CA LYS A 223 12.62 0.51 10.31
C LYS A 223 14.02 0.01 10.65
N LYS A 224 14.40 -1.15 10.10
CA LYS A 224 15.74 -1.72 10.35
C LYS A 224 16.85 -0.81 9.82
N ILE A 225 16.67 -0.24 8.64
CA ILE A 225 17.64 0.69 8.04
C ILE A 225 17.84 1.92 8.94
N LEU A 226 16.75 2.52 9.41
CA LEU A 226 16.80 3.68 10.30
C LEU A 226 17.46 3.36 11.65
N ASP A 227 17.14 2.20 12.24
CA ASP A 227 17.76 1.72 13.48
C ASP A 227 19.29 1.53 13.29
N GLU A 228 19.74 0.93 12.19
CA GLU A 228 21.16 0.75 11.86
C GLU A 228 21.90 2.07 11.63
N LEU A 229 21.23 3.06 11.06
CA LEU A 229 21.77 4.42 10.86
C LEU A 229 21.72 5.27 12.15
N GLY A 230 21.02 4.80 13.18
CA GLY A 230 20.77 5.56 14.39
C GLY A 230 19.98 6.84 14.13
N VAL A 231 18.98 6.75 13.24
CA VAL A 231 18.08 7.85 12.88
C VAL A 231 16.68 7.53 13.40
N LYS A 232 16.07 8.48 14.08
CA LYS A 232 14.69 8.38 14.53
C LYS A 232 13.85 9.45 13.84
N PRO A 233 12.86 9.05 13.02
CA PRO A 233 11.95 10.01 12.41
C PRO A 233 11.20 10.83 13.46
N THR A 234 10.99 12.10 13.18
CA THR A 234 10.19 13.01 14.03
C THR A 234 8.70 12.89 13.72
N SER A 235 8.33 12.60 12.47
CA SER A 235 6.99 12.23 12.04
C SER A 235 7.07 11.26 10.85
N MET A 236 6.02 10.47 10.60
CA MET A 236 5.98 9.52 9.47
C MET A 236 4.54 9.21 9.05
N ILE A 237 4.37 8.92 7.77
CA ILE A 237 3.15 8.46 7.10
C ILE A 237 3.57 7.63 5.87
N ASP A 238 2.74 6.72 5.39
CA ASP A 238 2.94 6.09 4.08
C ASP A 238 2.27 6.91 2.96
N VAL A 239 2.68 6.69 1.71
CA VAL A 239 2.15 7.41 0.54
C VAL A 239 1.08 6.54 -0.13
N SER A 240 -0.17 6.69 0.32
CA SER A 240 -1.35 5.96 -0.16
C SER A 240 -2.22 6.78 -1.12
N ASP A 241 -2.40 8.08 -0.87
CA ASP A 241 -3.27 8.97 -1.66
C ASP A 241 -2.49 9.96 -2.53
N GLY A 242 -1.16 9.93 -2.44
CA GLY A 242 -0.23 10.78 -3.16
C GLY A 242 0.50 11.77 -2.27
N LEU A 243 1.72 12.09 -2.66
CA LEU A 243 2.67 12.87 -1.86
C LEU A 243 2.09 14.19 -1.33
N SER A 244 1.22 14.86 -2.10
CA SER A 244 0.59 16.12 -1.67
C SER A 244 -0.36 15.92 -0.48
N SER A 245 -1.17 14.89 -0.52
CA SER A 245 -2.12 14.53 0.55
C SER A 245 -1.35 14.25 1.84
N GLU A 246 -0.31 13.44 1.76
CA GLU A 246 0.44 13.00 2.93
C GLU A 246 1.23 14.14 3.57
N ILE A 247 1.78 15.06 2.77
CA ILE A 247 2.40 16.30 3.30
C ILE A 247 1.38 17.15 4.06
N LEU A 248 0.16 17.29 3.54
CA LEU A 248 -0.90 18.03 4.21
C LEU A 248 -1.33 17.37 5.52
N HIS A 249 -1.38 16.04 5.57
CA HIS A 249 -1.63 15.30 6.81
C HIS A 249 -0.53 15.49 7.85
N LEU A 250 0.75 15.40 7.46
CA LEU A 250 1.87 15.67 8.37
C LEU A 250 1.84 17.12 8.86
N SER A 251 1.54 18.08 7.98
CA SER A 251 1.42 19.50 8.29
C SER A 251 0.32 19.75 9.32
N ASP A 252 -0.88 19.23 9.08
CA ASP A 252 -2.00 19.42 10.01
C ASP A 252 -1.72 18.78 11.37
N GLN A 253 -1.18 17.58 11.41
CA GLN A 253 -0.92 16.87 12.66
C GLN A 253 0.26 17.47 13.44
N SER A 254 1.31 17.93 12.76
CA SER A 254 2.51 18.51 13.38
C SER A 254 2.39 20.02 13.60
N LYS A 255 1.40 20.69 13.02
CA LYS A 255 1.21 22.16 13.09
C LYS A 255 2.42 22.93 12.56
N VAL A 256 2.96 22.48 11.41
CA VAL A 256 4.05 23.11 10.65
C VAL A 256 3.64 23.27 9.19
N GLY A 257 4.32 24.13 8.44
CA GLY A 257 4.23 24.16 6.98
C GLY A 257 5.35 23.32 6.34
N PHE A 258 5.25 23.10 5.02
CA PHE A 258 6.28 22.38 4.27
C PHE A 258 6.68 23.10 2.98
N ARG A 259 7.94 22.92 2.58
CA ARG A 259 8.46 23.22 1.24
C ARG A 259 8.85 21.91 0.58
N LEU A 260 8.14 21.55 -0.48
CA LEU A 260 8.44 20.42 -1.34
C LEU A 260 9.18 20.94 -2.59
N TYR A 261 10.29 20.35 -2.95
CA TYR A 261 11.06 20.74 -4.16
C TYR A 261 10.73 19.79 -5.31
N GLU A 262 10.07 20.29 -6.37
CA GLU A 262 9.65 19.49 -7.53
C GLU A 262 10.82 18.69 -8.13
N GLU A 263 11.99 19.31 -8.27
CA GLU A 263 13.19 18.69 -8.84
C GLU A 263 13.79 17.54 -8.00
N LYS A 264 13.36 17.40 -6.75
CA LYS A 264 13.85 16.38 -5.82
C LYS A 264 12.87 15.22 -5.61
N ILE A 265 11.69 15.28 -6.20
CA ILE A 265 10.75 14.16 -6.16
C ILE A 265 11.38 12.98 -6.91
N PRO A 266 11.58 11.82 -6.25
CA PRO A 266 12.17 10.67 -6.91
C PRO A 266 11.19 10.05 -7.89
N LEU A 267 11.61 9.94 -9.15
CA LEU A 267 10.82 9.38 -10.24
C LEU A 267 11.69 8.36 -10.99
N ASP A 268 11.19 7.15 -11.18
CA ASP A 268 11.86 6.18 -12.03
C ASP A 268 11.82 6.62 -13.52
N SER A 269 12.79 6.18 -14.28
CA SER A 269 12.88 6.49 -15.72
C SER A 269 11.69 5.98 -16.52
N LEU A 270 11.14 4.80 -16.16
CA LEU A 270 9.93 4.25 -16.79
C LEU A 270 8.69 5.03 -16.38
N THR A 271 8.61 5.51 -15.15
CA THR A 271 7.56 6.44 -14.70
C THR A 271 7.57 7.71 -15.55
N ILE A 272 8.74 8.32 -15.77
CA ILE A 272 8.88 9.52 -16.60
C ILE A 272 8.47 9.24 -18.04
N SER A 273 9.01 8.19 -18.67
CA SER A 273 8.73 7.88 -20.07
C SER A 273 7.26 7.52 -20.32
N THR A 274 6.63 6.79 -19.40
CA THR A 274 5.20 6.43 -19.51
C THR A 274 4.30 7.65 -19.31
N ALA A 275 4.65 8.55 -18.36
CA ALA A 275 3.92 9.80 -18.20
C ALA A 275 3.97 10.64 -19.47
N ASP A 276 5.16 10.78 -20.09
CA ASP A 276 5.33 11.50 -21.38
C ASP A 276 4.50 10.86 -22.49
N GLU A 277 4.47 9.53 -22.61
CA GLU A 277 3.64 8.81 -23.58
C GLU A 277 2.15 9.11 -23.39
N LEU A 278 1.69 9.14 -22.15
CA LEU A 278 0.29 9.44 -21.81
C LEU A 278 -0.03 10.95 -21.81
N ASN A 279 0.94 11.82 -22.14
CA ASN A 279 0.84 13.28 -22.04
C ASN A 279 0.48 13.77 -20.63
N LEU A 280 1.01 13.11 -19.58
CA LEU A 280 0.85 13.47 -18.19
C LEU A 280 2.16 14.09 -17.65
N ASN A 281 2.04 14.93 -16.62
CA ASN A 281 3.20 15.42 -15.92
C ASN A 281 3.64 14.40 -14.85
N PRO A 282 4.86 13.83 -14.91
CA PRO A 282 5.29 12.78 -13.98
C PRO A 282 5.33 13.24 -12.52
N ALA A 283 5.71 14.49 -12.24
CA ALA A 283 5.66 15.03 -10.88
C ALA A 283 4.23 15.11 -10.34
N MET A 284 3.25 15.45 -11.19
CA MET A 284 1.84 15.45 -10.80
C MET A 284 1.30 14.04 -10.57
N CYS A 285 1.79 13.03 -11.29
CA CYS A 285 1.48 11.63 -11.02
C CYS A 285 1.97 11.21 -9.62
N ALA A 286 3.19 11.56 -9.24
CA ALA A 286 3.73 11.30 -7.91
C ALA A 286 2.99 12.08 -6.79
N MET A 287 2.61 13.33 -7.08
CA MET A 287 1.96 14.18 -6.08
C MET A 287 0.51 13.77 -5.78
N ASN A 288 -0.22 13.23 -6.77
CA ASN A 288 -1.67 13.01 -6.66
C ASN A 288 -2.12 11.59 -7.09
N GLY A 289 -1.21 10.73 -7.49
CA GLY A 289 -1.55 9.40 -8.04
C GLY A 289 -1.93 8.39 -6.97
N GLY A 290 -1.18 8.37 -5.87
CA GLY A 290 -1.38 7.42 -4.77
C GLY A 290 -0.93 5.98 -5.08
N GLU A 291 -1.20 5.11 -4.13
CA GLU A 291 -0.92 3.66 -4.14
C GLU A 291 0.57 3.27 -4.28
N ASP A 292 1.50 4.20 -4.00
CA ASP A 292 2.94 3.92 -4.05
C ASP A 292 3.43 3.16 -2.81
N TYR A 293 2.78 3.33 -1.65
CA TYR A 293 3.10 2.67 -0.36
C TYR A 293 4.56 2.82 0.07
N GLU A 294 5.22 3.89 -0.39
CA GLU A 294 6.50 4.34 0.13
C GLU A 294 6.29 5.11 1.43
N LEU A 295 7.34 5.30 2.24
CA LEU A 295 7.25 6.05 3.49
C LEU A 295 7.70 7.49 3.29
N LEU A 296 6.90 8.43 3.77
CA LEU A 296 7.22 9.85 3.88
C LEU A 296 7.46 10.17 5.36
N PHE A 297 8.62 10.71 5.69
CA PHE A 297 8.96 11.00 7.08
C PHE A 297 9.81 12.27 7.22
N THR A 298 9.85 12.78 8.44
CA THR A 298 10.72 13.90 8.78
C THR A 298 11.83 13.46 9.74
N ILE A 299 12.99 14.09 9.61
CA ILE A 299 14.14 13.88 10.49
C ILE A 299 14.72 15.23 10.94
N ALA A 300 15.37 15.22 12.09
CA ALA A 300 16.12 16.37 12.56
C ALA A 300 17.31 16.69 11.61
N PRO A 301 17.66 17.96 11.41
CA PRO A 301 18.77 18.37 10.53
C PRO A 301 20.11 17.72 10.87
N GLU A 302 20.33 17.37 12.13
CA GLU A 302 21.54 16.72 12.63
C GLU A 302 21.75 15.32 12.05
N ASP A 303 20.67 14.67 11.60
CA ASP A 303 20.70 13.34 11.00
C ASP A 303 20.96 13.36 9.47
N PHE A 304 21.08 14.54 8.86
CA PHE A 304 21.31 14.70 7.41
C PHE A 304 22.48 13.85 6.89
N GLU A 305 23.64 13.93 7.55
CA GLU A 305 24.85 13.23 7.12
C GLU A 305 24.72 11.71 7.15
N LYS A 306 23.79 11.18 7.98
CA LYS A 306 23.54 9.75 8.11
C LYS A 306 22.74 9.17 6.94
N ILE A 307 21.87 9.98 6.31
CA ILE A 307 20.95 9.50 5.27
C ILE A 307 21.24 10.02 3.86
N ARG A 308 21.96 11.14 3.69
CA ARG A 308 22.08 11.87 2.42
C ARG A 308 22.55 11.06 1.21
N ASN A 309 23.28 9.98 1.45
CA ASN A 309 23.83 9.11 0.40
C ASN A 309 23.18 7.72 0.41
N HIS A 310 22.11 7.52 1.19
CA HIS A 310 21.42 6.23 1.19
C HIS A 310 20.61 6.08 -0.11
N PRO A 311 20.73 4.97 -0.85
CA PRO A 311 20.10 4.82 -2.16
C PRO A 311 18.57 4.85 -2.11
N ASP A 312 17.97 4.42 -1.00
CA ASP A 312 16.52 4.35 -0.85
C ASP A 312 15.88 5.63 -0.30
N PHE A 313 16.67 6.64 0.07
CA PHE A 313 16.16 7.86 0.70
C PHE A 313 16.40 9.09 -0.15
N SER A 314 15.32 9.83 -0.44
CA SER A 314 15.37 11.11 -1.13
C SER A 314 14.91 12.22 -0.21
N ILE A 315 15.77 13.23 0.01
CA ILE A 315 15.39 14.44 0.75
C ILE A 315 14.66 15.35 -0.23
N VAL A 316 13.35 15.42 -0.10
CA VAL A 316 12.46 16.11 -1.05
C VAL A 316 12.06 17.51 -0.61
N GLY A 317 12.30 17.87 0.65
CA GLY A 317 11.85 19.14 1.20
C GLY A 317 12.28 19.37 2.63
N HIS A 318 11.59 20.30 3.28
CA HIS A 318 11.78 20.59 4.70
C HIS A 318 10.52 21.22 5.32
N ALA A 319 10.40 21.11 6.64
CA ALA A 319 9.37 21.76 7.42
C ALA A 319 9.72 23.24 7.66
N VAL A 320 8.69 24.09 7.70
CA VAL A 320 8.78 25.53 7.98
C VAL A 320 7.76 25.90 9.06
N GLU A 321 7.77 27.16 9.52
CA GLU A 321 6.74 27.65 10.45
C GLU A 321 5.35 27.53 9.83
N ALA A 322 4.34 27.27 10.67
CA ALA A 322 2.95 27.00 10.24
C ALA A 322 2.37 28.14 9.40
N ASP A 323 2.66 29.39 9.73
CA ASP A 323 2.16 30.58 9.04
C ASP A 323 2.72 30.74 7.61
N GLN A 324 3.80 30.02 7.28
CA GLN A 324 4.36 29.99 5.95
C GLN A 324 3.61 29.04 5.01
N GLY A 325 2.74 28.16 5.52
CA GLY A 325 1.91 27.24 4.73
C GLY A 325 2.68 26.15 3.98
N ASN A 326 1.98 25.41 3.10
CA ASN A 326 2.49 24.27 2.36
C ASN A 326 2.61 24.60 0.87
N TYR A 327 3.83 24.52 0.32
CA TYR A 327 4.08 24.90 -1.07
C TYR A 327 5.04 23.95 -1.78
N LEU A 328 4.75 23.70 -3.05
CA LEU A 328 5.70 23.18 -4.02
C LEU A 328 6.58 24.32 -4.51
N VAL A 329 7.88 24.11 -4.48
CA VAL A 329 8.87 25.00 -5.15
C VAL A 329 9.06 24.48 -6.56
N ALA A 330 8.54 25.20 -7.55
CA ALA A 330 8.52 24.77 -8.93
C ALA A 330 9.93 24.71 -9.52
N ARG A 331 10.20 23.68 -10.31
CA ARG A 331 11.47 23.47 -10.99
C ARG A 331 11.81 24.66 -11.92
N GLY A 332 13.00 25.21 -11.78
CA GLY A 332 13.55 26.22 -12.68
C GLY A 332 13.09 27.66 -12.41
N SER A 333 11.88 27.90 -11.92
CA SER A 333 11.36 29.23 -11.59
C SER A 333 11.48 29.58 -10.11
N ASN A 334 11.57 28.59 -9.23
CA ASN A 334 11.45 28.72 -7.77
C ASN A 334 10.11 29.36 -7.32
N GLU A 335 9.08 29.35 -8.18
CA GLU A 335 7.76 29.82 -7.83
C GLU A 335 7.14 28.93 -6.74
N LEU A 336 6.44 29.54 -5.78
CA LEU A 336 5.72 28.83 -4.73
C LEU A 336 4.29 28.55 -5.19
N ILE A 337 3.99 27.26 -5.43
CA ILE A 337 2.65 26.78 -5.80
C ILE A 337 2.03 26.12 -4.56
N ALA A 338 0.88 26.60 -4.12
CA ALA A 338 0.20 26.04 -2.95
C ALA A 338 -0.09 24.53 -3.17
N LEU A 339 0.29 23.70 -2.21
CA LEU A 339 -0.06 22.27 -2.24
C LEU A 339 -1.56 22.10 -1.99
N ASN A 340 -2.19 21.34 -2.88
CA ASN A 340 -3.58 20.93 -2.79
C ASN A 340 -3.63 19.42 -2.99
N ALA A 341 -4.35 18.71 -2.12
CA ALA A 341 -4.63 17.30 -2.34
C ALA A 341 -5.66 17.18 -3.48
N GLN A 342 -5.25 16.54 -4.56
CA GLN A 342 -6.11 16.20 -5.71
C GLN A 342 -6.15 14.67 -5.91
N GLY A 343 -5.62 13.91 -4.93
CA GLY A 343 -5.59 12.47 -4.92
C GLY A 343 -6.97 11.84 -4.77
N TRP A 344 -6.96 10.57 -4.41
CA TRP A 344 -8.19 9.81 -4.24
C TRP A 344 -9.06 10.39 -3.10
N ASP A 345 -10.36 10.53 -3.35
CA ASP A 345 -11.38 10.79 -2.34
C ASP A 345 -12.61 9.93 -2.67
N ALA A 346 -12.96 9.05 -1.73
CA ALA A 346 -14.04 8.07 -1.90
C ALA A 346 -15.43 8.70 -2.11
N PHE A 347 -15.62 9.97 -1.75
CA PHE A 347 -16.91 10.65 -1.75
C PHE A 347 -16.98 11.83 -2.72
N LEU A 348 -15.87 12.27 -3.28
CA LEU A 348 -15.89 13.27 -4.35
C LEU A 348 -16.31 12.60 -5.67
N LYS A 349 -17.38 13.12 -6.28
CA LYS A 349 -17.77 12.72 -7.63
C LYS A 349 -16.71 13.21 -8.62
N LYS A 350 -16.10 12.27 -9.35
CA LYS A 350 -15.30 12.57 -10.55
C LYS A 350 -16.17 13.09 -11.66
#